data_e08ee45fc0300852a2bf5818baeafa85
#
_entry.id   e08ee45fc0300852a2bf5818baeafa85
#
_cell.length_a   1.000
_cell.length_b   1.000
_cell.length_c   1.000
_cell.angle_alpha   90.00
_cell.angle_beta   90.00
_cell.angle_gamma   90.00
#
_symmetry.space_group_name_H-M   'P 1'
#
loop_
_entity.id
_entity.type
_entity.pdbx_description
1 polymer ?
#
loop_
_entity_poly.entity_id
_entity_poly.type
_entity_poly.pdbx_seq_one_letter_code
_entity_poly.pdbx_strand_id
1 'polypeptide(L)'
;MPRGSLHAATVLLLLILKEQPSSPAPLNGSKWTYFGPDGEKSWSKKYPSCGGLLQSPIDLHGDILQYDASLTPLEFQGYNVSSSQQFLLTNNGHSVKLNLPPDMHIQGLPSRYTATQLHLHWGDQNDPHGSEHTVSGKHFAAELHIVHYNSDLYPNASAASNKSEGLAVLAVLIEMGSFNPSYDKIFSHLQHVKYKGQEVLIPGFNVEELLPERPAEYYRYRGSLTTPPCNPTVIWTVFRNPVHISQEQLLALETALYCTRMDDPAPREMVKNFRQVQKFDERLVYISFQQGIVLSVALAGVLGICIILAVSIWLFRRKKSIKKGDNKGVIYKPAIRKETEDHA
;
A
#
# COMPACT_ATOMS: atom_id res chain seq x y z
N MET A 1 -13.54 16.61 85.94
CA MET A 1 -13.82 15.98 84.68
C MET A 1 -13.06 16.70 83.56
N PRO A 2 -12.02 16.13 83.00
CA PRO A 2 -11.39 16.74 81.83
C PRO A 2 -11.82 16.03 80.56
N ARG A 3 -12.09 16.82 79.56
CA ARG A 3 -12.43 16.39 78.14
C ARG A 3 -11.16 15.98 77.46
N GLY A 4 -11.13 14.74 76.95
CA GLY A 4 -10.04 14.27 76.09
C GLY A 4 -10.19 14.80 74.67
N SER A 5 -9.14 15.41 74.15
CA SER A 5 -9.00 15.84 72.78
C SER A 5 -8.40 14.68 71.90
N LEU A 6 -9.18 14.22 70.93
CA LEU A 6 -8.71 13.24 69.92
C LEU A 6 -7.87 14.00 68.90
N HIS A 7 -6.58 13.79 68.86
CA HIS A 7 -5.74 14.24 67.73
C HIS A 7 -5.74 13.19 66.66
N ALA A 8 -6.43 13.52 65.53
CA ALA A 8 -6.33 12.75 64.31
C ALA A 8 -4.98 13.00 63.64
N ALA A 9 -4.11 12.01 63.68
CA ALA A 9 -2.85 12.03 62.95
C ALA A 9 -3.14 11.69 61.46
N THR A 10 -3.12 12.70 60.61
CA THR A 10 -3.18 12.54 59.16
C THR A 10 -1.80 12.10 58.69
N VAL A 11 -1.66 10.82 58.38
CA VAL A 11 -0.45 10.29 57.75
C VAL A 11 -0.50 10.68 56.26
N LEU A 12 0.27 11.68 55.90
CA LEU A 12 0.50 12.10 54.51
C LEU A 12 1.46 11.11 53.86
N LEU A 13 0.91 10.16 53.10
CA LEU A 13 1.73 9.22 52.34
C LEU A 13 2.26 9.94 51.09
N LEU A 14 3.46 10.49 51.18
CA LEU A 14 4.23 11.00 50.06
C LEU A 14 4.70 9.80 49.21
N LEU A 15 3.94 9.50 48.17
CA LEU A 15 4.39 8.65 47.04
C LEU A 15 5.49 9.40 46.29
N ILE A 16 6.73 9.17 46.68
CA ILE A 16 7.91 9.53 45.89
C ILE A 16 7.87 8.62 44.66
N LEU A 17 7.30 9.10 43.55
CA LEU A 17 7.54 8.53 42.24
C LEU A 17 9.04 8.71 41.98
N LYS A 18 9.82 7.66 42.26
CA LYS A 18 11.16 7.54 41.71
C LYS A 18 11.01 7.52 40.20
N GLU A 19 11.31 8.64 39.55
CA GLU A 19 11.64 8.63 38.13
C GLU A 19 12.77 7.61 37.97
N GLN A 20 12.48 6.50 37.36
CA GLN A 20 13.52 5.60 36.90
C GLN A 20 14.34 6.39 35.88
N PRO A 21 15.64 6.51 36.04
CA PRO A 21 16.48 7.12 35.05
C PRO A 21 16.27 6.31 33.76
N SER A 22 15.79 6.97 32.72
CA SER A 22 15.76 6.39 31.38
C SER A 22 17.17 5.94 31.08
N SER A 23 17.38 4.62 31.02
CA SER A 23 18.66 4.06 30.58
C SER A 23 19.04 4.72 29.28
N PRO A 24 20.22 5.31 29.15
CA PRO A 24 20.68 5.82 27.88
C PRO A 24 20.60 4.67 26.88
N ALA A 25 19.97 4.92 25.74
CA ALA A 25 19.90 3.95 24.66
C ALA A 25 21.33 3.47 24.38
N PRO A 26 21.57 2.15 24.28
CA PRO A 26 22.91 1.64 24.08
C PRO A 26 23.47 2.23 22.79
N LEU A 27 24.62 2.91 22.90
CA LEU A 27 25.39 3.53 21.79
C LEU A 27 25.90 2.51 20.74
N ASN A 28 25.74 1.22 21.01
CA ASN A 28 25.86 0.16 20.02
C ASN A 28 24.47 -0.12 19.48
N GLY A 29 24.09 0.53 18.36
CA GLY A 29 22.85 0.24 17.65
C GLY A 29 22.74 -1.27 17.48
N SER A 30 21.77 -1.90 18.15
CA SER A 30 21.57 -3.33 18.07
C SER A 30 21.35 -3.69 16.61
N LYS A 31 22.26 -4.51 16.09
CA LYS A 31 22.22 -4.95 14.70
C LYS A 31 20.94 -5.76 14.50
N TRP A 32 20.16 -5.43 13.50
CA TRP A 32 19.06 -6.22 12.99
C TRP A 32 19.30 -6.49 11.49
N THR A 33 18.76 -7.57 11.00
CA THR A 33 18.84 -7.97 9.60
C THR A 33 17.48 -8.48 9.14
N TYR A 34 17.30 -8.76 7.86
CA TYR A 34 16.06 -9.40 7.38
C TYR A 34 16.08 -10.93 7.51
N PHE A 35 17.24 -11.53 7.65
CA PHE A 35 17.44 -12.99 7.71
C PHE A 35 18.48 -13.40 8.75
N GLY A 36 18.56 -14.72 9.02
CA GLY A 36 19.48 -15.25 10.01
C GLY A 36 19.04 -15.02 11.46
N PRO A 37 19.96 -15.12 12.43
CA PRO A 37 19.63 -15.06 13.87
C PRO A 37 19.11 -13.68 14.32
N ASP A 38 19.49 -12.61 13.65
CA ASP A 38 19.02 -11.25 13.91
C ASP A 38 17.91 -10.83 12.92
N GLY A 39 17.32 -11.79 12.18
CA GLY A 39 16.28 -11.58 11.20
C GLY A 39 14.92 -11.26 11.81
N GLU A 40 13.92 -11.05 10.96
CA GLU A 40 12.57 -10.56 11.30
C GLU A 40 11.93 -11.29 12.49
N LYS A 41 12.04 -12.63 12.54
CA LYS A 41 11.47 -13.45 13.62
C LYS A 41 12.06 -13.14 15.00
N SER A 42 13.21 -12.49 15.05
CA SER A 42 13.92 -12.13 16.28
C SER A 42 13.76 -10.65 16.65
N TRP A 43 13.21 -9.82 15.78
CA TRP A 43 13.13 -8.37 16.03
C TRP A 43 12.40 -8.04 17.31
N SER A 44 11.29 -8.71 17.62
CA SER A 44 10.49 -8.45 18.82
C SER A 44 11.24 -8.69 20.14
N LYS A 45 12.32 -9.50 20.12
CA LYS A 45 13.16 -9.73 21.32
C LYS A 45 13.95 -8.49 21.71
N LYS A 46 14.39 -7.68 20.73
CA LYS A 46 15.17 -6.43 20.93
C LYS A 46 14.30 -5.19 20.81
N TYR A 47 13.24 -5.28 19.99
CA TYR A 47 12.30 -4.20 19.67
C TYR A 47 10.87 -4.69 19.93
N PRO A 48 10.35 -4.57 21.16
CA PRO A 48 9.05 -5.15 21.55
C PRO A 48 7.89 -4.71 20.65
N SER A 49 7.91 -3.48 20.13
CA SER A 49 6.88 -2.99 19.21
C SER A 49 6.74 -3.83 17.95
N CYS A 50 7.82 -4.49 17.49
CA CYS A 50 7.76 -5.35 16.29
C CYS A 50 6.88 -6.60 16.49
N GLY A 51 6.57 -6.98 17.73
CA GLY A 51 5.60 -8.04 18.07
C GLY A 51 4.26 -7.48 18.56
N GLY A 52 4.06 -6.17 18.52
CA GLY A 52 2.85 -5.50 19.00
C GLY A 52 1.73 -5.45 17.96
N LEU A 53 0.75 -4.59 18.25
CA LEU A 53 -0.40 -4.35 17.38
C LEU A 53 -0.10 -3.32 16.28
N LEU A 54 -1.02 -3.20 15.31
CA LEU A 54 -1.00 -2.21 14.23
C LEU A 54 0.27 -2.29 13.38
N GLN A 55 0.82 -3.48 13.23
CA GLN A 55 2.06 -3.66 12.47
C GLN A 55 1.84 -3.54 10.96
N SER A 56 2.89 -3.12 10.26
CA SER A 56 2.98 -3.01 8.79
C SER A 56 4.15 -3.86 8.28
N PRO A 57 4.10 -4.30 6.99
CA PRO A 57 3.06 -4.09 5.99
C PRO A 57 1.84 -4.98 6.22
N ILE A 58 0.77 -4.79 5.40
CA ILE A 58 -0.44 -5.62 5.41
C ILE A 58 -0.86 -6.02 4.00
N ASP A 59 -1.71 -7.04 3.89
CA ASP A 59 -2.40 -7.37 2.65
C ASP A 59 -3.64 -6.49 2.46
N LEU A 60 -3.71 -5.81 1.33
CA LEU A 60 -4.81 -4.92 0.96
C LEU A 60 -5.84 -5.71 0.14
N HIS A 61 -6.86 -6.27 0.80
CA HIS A 61 -7.87 -7.12 0.16
C HIS A 61 -9.30 -6.63 0.42
N GLY A 62 -10.22 -6.99 -0.46
CA GLY A 62 -11.57 -6.42 -0.54
C GLY A 62 -12.36 -6.38 0.77
N ASP A 63 -12.23 -7.41 1.62
CA ASP A 63 -13.03 -7.55 2.83
C ASP A 63 -12.75 -6.50 3.91
N ILE A 64 -11.57 -5.86 3.85
CA ILE A 64 -11.12 -4.86 4.81
C ILE A 64 -11.16 -3.42 4.27
N LEU A 65 -11.54 -3.25 2.99
CA LEU A 65 -11.52 -1.97 2.31
C LEU A 65 -12.86 -1.24 2.47
N GLN A 66 -12.80 0.00 2.88
CA GLN A 66 -13.96 0.89 2.99
C GLN A 66 -13.74 2.15 2.14
N TYR A 67 -14.68 2.42 1.22
CA TYR A 67 -14.65 3.66 0.46
C TYR A 67 -14.93 4.86 1.37
N ASP A 68 -14.10 5.89 1.27
CA ASP A 68 -14.24 7.14 1.97
C ASP A 68 -14.15 8.32 0.99
N ALA A 69 -15.29 8.96 0.74
CA ALA A 69 -15.40 10.11 -0.17
C ALA A 69 -14.66 11.36 0.35
N SER A 70 -14.25 11.40 1.61
CA SER A 70 -13.49 12.51 2.18
C SER A 70 -11.99 12.44 1.87
N LEU A 71 -11.51 11.30 1.36
CA LEU A 71 -10.12 11.15 0.91
C LEU A 71 -9.90 11.92 -0.40
N THR A 72 -9.32 13.10 -0.28
CA THR A 72 -8.97 13.95 -1.42
C THR A 72 -7.57 13.62 -1.94
N PRO A 73 -7.24 14.00 -3.19
CA PRO A 73 -5.88 13.90 -3.69
C PRO A 73 -4.88 14.61 -2.77
N LEU A 74 -3.70 14.01 -2.60
CA LEU A 74 -2.61 14.68 -1.90
C LEU A 74 -2.00 15.77 -2.79
N GLU A 75 -1.57 16.86 -2.16
CA GLU A 75 -0.82 17.92 -2.81
C GLU A 75 0.67 17.80 -2.47
N PHE A 76 1.51 17.84 -3.49
CA PHE A 76 2.96 17.68 -3.38
C PHE A 76 3.62 19.04 -3.54
N GLN A 77 4.27 19.53 -2.49
CA GLN A 77 4.94 20.82 -2.48
C GLN A 77 6.46 20.65 -2.36
N GLY A 78 7.21 21.36 -3.20
CA GLY A 78 8.67 21.29 -3.20
C GLY A 78 9.26 19.98 -3.75
N TYR A 79 8.46 19.14 -4.42
CA TYR A 79 8.92 17.85 -5.00
C TYR A 79 9.72 18.04 -6.28
N ASN A 80 9.49 19.13 -7.02
CA ASN A 80 10.24 19.47 -8.22
C ASN A 80 11.55 20.17 -7.84
N VAL A 81 12.57 19.38 -7.55
CA VAL A 81 13.91 19.86 -7.15
C VAL A 81 14.75 20.13 -8.38
N SER A 82 15.36 21.31 -8.43
CA SER A 82 16.25 21.69 -9.53
C SER A 82 17.46 20.75 -9.64
N SER A 83 17.87 20.44 -10.87
CA SER A 83 19.10 19.66 -11.14
C SER A 83 20.40 20.37 -10.69
N SER A 84 20.34 21.68 -10.38
CA SER A 84 21.43 22.42 -9.76
C SER A 84 21.62 22.11 -8.26
N GLN A 85 20.58 21.57 -7.60
CA GLN A 85 20.65 21.03 -6.24
C GLN A 85 21.09 19.57 -6.28
N GLN A 86 21.48 19.04 -5.13
CA GLN A 86 21.96 17.67 -5.04
C GLN A 86 21.19 16.91 -3.97
N PHE A 87 20.95 15.63 -4.24
CA PHE A 87 20.49 14.65 -3.27
C PHE A 87 21.66 13.79 -2.82
N LEU A 88 21.65 13.40 -1.54
CA LEU A 88 22.59 12.44 -1.00
C LEU A 88 21.99 11.03 -1.08
N LEU A 89 22.54 10.18 -1.94
CA LEU A 89 22.23 8.76 -2.04
C LEU A 89 23.18 7.97 -1.15
N THR A 90 22.65 7.08 -0.32
CA THR A 90 23.42 6.34 0.70
C THR A 90 23.01 4.88 0.73
N ASN A 91 23.96 3.97 0.91
CA ASN A 91 23.71 2.59 1.31
C ASN A 91 23.81 2.51 2.85
N ASN A 92 22.69 2.32 3.54
CA ASN A 92 22.66 2.22 5.01
C ASN A 92 22.88 0.79 5.55
N GLY A 93 23.08 -0.20 4.66
CA GLY A 93 23.23 -1.62 4.99
C GLY A 93 21.91 -2.39 5.07
N HIS A 94 20.75 -1.71 4.88
CA HIS A 94 19.42 -2.31 4.86
C HIS A 94 18.65 -1.96 3.58
N SER A 95 18.95 -0.81 3.00
CA SER A 95 18.37 -0.32 1.74
C SER A 95 19.28 0.75 1.14
N VAL A 96 19.02 1.13 -0.08
CA VAL A 96 19.50 2.38 -0.68
C VAL A 96 18.53 3.49 -0.30
N LYS A 97 19.06 4.59 0.21
CA LYS A 97 18.29 5.71 0.76
C LYS A 97 18.72 7.03 0.10
N LEU A 98 17.75 7.82 -0.31
CA LEU A 98 17.95 9.18 -0.81
C LEU A 98 17.43 10.18 0.23
N ASN A 99 18.29 11.08 0.70
CA ASN A 99 17.88 12.16 1.60
C ASN A 99 17.15 13.23 0.81
N LEU A 100 16.03 13.73 1.37
CA LEU A 100 15.16 14.71 0.73
C LEU A 100 15.26 16.07 1.44
N PRO A 101 15.09 17.19 0.72
CA PRO A 101 15.21 18.54 1.27
C PRO A 101 14.05 18.88 2.20
N PRO A 102 14.26 19.80 3.16
CA PRO A 102 13.27 20.10 4.22
C PRO A 102 12.08 20.97 3.75
N ASP A 103 12.12 21.52 2.56
CA ASP A 103 11.03 22.28 1.95
C ASP A 103 10.01 21.38 1.23
N MET A 104 10.38 20.13 0.95
CA MET A 104 9.51 19.12 0.36
C MET A 104 8.47 18.64 1.39
N HIS A 105 7.18 18.80 1.11
CA HIS A 105 6.11 18.39 2.03
C HIS A 105 4.82 18.01 1.29
N ILE A 106 3.95 17.28 1.99
CA ILE A 106 2.62 16.91 1.51
C ILE A 106 1.54 17.61 2.32
N GLN A 107 0.45 17.98 1.61
CA GLN A 107 -0.81 18.49 2.16
C GLN A 107 -1.95 17.53 1.81
N GLY A 108 -3.09 17.68 2.46
CA GLY A 108 -4.23 16.76 2.31
C GLY A 108 -4.27 15.64 3.37
N LEU A 109 -3.36 15.70 4.36
CA LEU A 109 -3.41 14.96 5.63
C LEU A 109 -3.88 15.90 6.76
N PRO A 110 -4.24 15.37 7.95
CA PRO A 110 -4.68 16.21 9.08
C PRO A 110 -3.67 17.29 9.50
N SER A 111 -2.39 17.09 9.20
CA SER A 111 -1.29 18.02 9.47
C SER A 111 -0.40 18.10 8.22
N ARG A 112 0.52 19.07 8.22
CA ARG A 112 1.60 19.15 7.25
C ARG A 112 2.68 18.12 7.59
N TYR A 113 3.06 17.33 6.59
CA TYR A 113 4.12 16.33 6.71
C TYR A 113 5.28 16.66 5.78
N THR A 114 6.46 16.85 6.35
CA THR A 114 7.70 17.21 5.63
C THR A 114 8.50 15.96 5.31
N ALA A 115 8.95 15.84 4.06
CA ALA A 115 9.75 14.72 3.61
C ALA A 115 11.12 14.70 4.29
N THR A 116 11.65 13.51 4.51
CA THR A 116 12.98 13.32 5.08
C THR A 116 13.87 12.42 4.22
N GLN A 117 13.31 11.36 3.66
CA GLN A 117 14.05 10.41 2.82
C GLN A 117 13.10 9.53 2.01
N LEU A 118 13.62 8.93 0.94
CA LEU A 118 13.00 7.78 0.30
C LEU A 118 13.96 6.60 0.28
N HIS A 119 13.42 5.39 0.19
CA HIS A 119 14.16 4.14 0.09
C HIS A 119 13.32 3.06 -0.59
N LEU A 120 13.97 1.95 -0.96
CA LEU A 120 13.34 0.86 -1.69
C LEU A 120 13.43 -0.48 -0.95
N HIS A 121 12.50 -1.36 -1.28
CA HIS A 121 12.46 -2.76 -0.90
C HIS A 121 12.34 -3.62 -2.15
N TRP A 122 13.08 -4.74 -2.21
CA TRP A 122 13.12 -5.63 -3.39
C TRP A 122 13.43 -7.08 -3.01
N GLY A 123 13.22 -7.99 -3.96
CA GLY A 123 13.44 -9.41 -3.81
C GLY A 123 14.86 -9.87 -4.12
N ASP A 124 14.99 -10.99 -4.84
CA ASP A 124 16.22 -11.46 -5.44
C ASP A 124 15.94 -12.05 -6.83
N GLN A 125 16.99 -12.42 -7.57
CA GLN A 125 16.87 -12.97 -8.93
C GLN A 125 16.07 -14.29 -9.00
N ASN A 126 16.03 -15.07 -7.91
CA ASN A 126 15.30 -16.34 -7.85
C ASN A 126 13.82 -16.12 -7.46
N ASP A 127 13.53 -15.03 -6.75
CA ASP A 127 12.21 -14.63 -6.32
C ASP A 127 12.11 -13.09 -6.43
N PRO A 128 11.78 -12.57 -7.62
CA PRO A 128 11.77 -11.13 -7.89
C PRO A 128 10.51 -10.45 -7.35
N HIS A 129 9.94 -10.92 -6.24
CA HIS A 129 8.78 -10.39 -5.56
C HIS A 129 9.21 -9.79 -4.22
N GLY A 130 9.41 -8.48 -4.19
CA GLY A 130 10.02 -7.80 -3.05
C GLY A 130 9.23 -6.64 -2.48
N SER A 131 7.95 -6.46 -2.87
CA SER A 131 7.10 -5.48 -2.21
C SER A 131 6.81 -5.87 -0.77
N GLU A 132 6.67 -4.90 0.11
CA GLU A 132 6.25 -5.11 1.49
C GLU A 132 4.73 -5.28 1.58
N HIS A 133 3.95 -4.36 0.96
CA HIS A 133 2.51 -4.51 0.84
C HIS A 133 2.15 -5.51 -0.26
N THR A 134 1.03 -6.20 -0.05
CA THR A 134 0.38 -7.04 -1.06
C THR A 134 -1.02 -6.53 -1.36
N VAL A 135 -1.52 -6.83 -2.54
CA VAL A 135 -2.91 -6.53 -2.93
C VAL A 135 -3.60 -7.84 -3.28
N SER A 136 -4.56 -8.26 -2.47
CA SER A 136 -5.24 -9.56 -2.59
C SER A 136 -4.26 -10.73 -2.68
N GLY A 137 -3.24 -10.71 -1.83
CA GLY A 137 -2.18 -11.72 -1.75
C GLY A 137 -1.10 -11.62 -2.84
N LYS A 138 -1.23 -10.70 -3.81
CA LYS A 138 -0.23 -10.50 -4.86
C LYS A 138 0.90 -9.60 -4.36
N HIS A 139 2.13 -10.10 -4.42
CA HIS A 139 3.34 -9.28 -4.30
C HIS A 139 3.70 -8.59 -5.62
N PHE A 140 4.41 -7.48 -5.52
CA PHE A 140 4.99 -6.73 -6.63
C PHE A 140 6.51 -6.91 -6.65
N ALA A 141 7.17 -6.49 -7.73
CA ALA A 141 8.61 -6.67 -7.89
C ALA A 141 9.43 -5.91 -6.85
N ALA A 142 9.00 -4.70 -6.52
CA ALA A 142 9.64 -3.85 -5.52
C ALA A 142 8.62 -2.87 -4.93
N GLU A 143 9.05 -2.10 -3.93
CA GLU A 143 8.25 -1.04 -3.33
C GLU A 143 9.13 0.14 -2.94
N LEU A 144 8.70 1.35 -3.30
CA LEU A 144 9.34 2.60 -2.90
C LEU A 144 8.58 3.23 -1.75
N HIS A 145 9.29 3.66 -0.71
CA HIS A 145 8.73 4.44 0.40
C HIS A 145 9.28 5.86 0.42
N ILE A 146 8.39 6.85 0.50
CA ILE A 146 8.76 8.26 0.73
C ILE A 146 8.28 8.62 2.14
N VAL A 147 9.22 8.84 3.04
CA VAL A 147 8.97 9.03 4.47
C VAL A 147 8.91 10.51 4.80
N HIS A 148 7.84 10.88 5.52
CA HIS A 148 7.59 12.24 5.99
C HIS A 148 7.34 12.23 7.50
N TYR A 149 7.57 13.36 8.16
CA TYR A 149 7.26 13.55 9.57
C TYR A 149 6.30 14.73 9.76
N ASN A 150 5.48 14.68 10.79
CA ASN A 150 4.54 15.74 11.15
C ASN A 150 5.31 16.99 11.61
N SER A 151 5.53 17.91 10.68
CA SER A 151 6.33 19.12 10.93
C SER A 151 5.55 20.26 11.61
N ASP A 152 4.24 20.14 11.75
CA ASP A 152 3.44 21.05 12.56
C ASP A 152 3.67 20.80 14.05
N LEU A 153 3.97 19.54 14.44
CA LEU A 153 4.08 19.14 15.83
C LEU A 153 5.52 18.83 16.27
N TYR A 154 6.40 18.44 15.35
CA TYR A 154 7.74 17.94 15.70
C TYR A 154 8.83 18.63 14.87
N PRO A 155 10.00 18.89 15.45
CA PRO A 155 11.08 19.58 14.75
C PRO A 155 11.83 18.70 13.73
N ASN A 156 11.70 17.38 13.81
CA ASN A 156 12.35 16.43 12.90
C ASN A 156 11.73 15.04 12.99
N ALA A 157 12.10 14.16 12.07
CA ALA A 157 11.60 12.78 12.00
C ALA A 157 11.96 11.94 13.24
N SER A 158 13.10 12.17 13.87
CA SER A 158 13.51 11.45 15.08
C SER A 158 12.57 11.73 16.25
N ALA A 159 12.21 13.00 16.47
CA ALA A 159 11.26 13.41 17.50
C ALA A 159 9.84 12.88 17.23
N ALA A 160 9.46 12.75 15.96
CA ALA A 160 8.16 12.26 15.54
C ALA A 160 8.03 10.73 15.56
N SER A 161 9.12 9.99 15.41
CA SER A 161 9.15 8.55 15.09
C SER A 161 8.51 7.63 16.15
N ASN A 162 8.34 8.11 17.38
CA ASN A 162 7.70 7.39 18.49
C ASN A 162 6.36 8.00 18.93
N LYS A 163 5.79 8.90 18.13
CA LYS A 163 4.54 9.60 18.41
C LYS A 163 3.43 9.12 17.49
N SER A 164 2.23 9.01 18.04
CA SER A 164 1.04 8.67 17.24
C SER A 164 0.91 9.63 16.06
N GLU A 165 0.74 9.08 14.85
CA GLU A 165 0.67 9.87 13.61
C GLU A 165 1.85 10.84 13.40
N GLY A 166 2.99 10.53 14.03
CA GLY A 166 4.20 11.34 13.88
C GLY A 166 4.81 11.23 12.49
N LEU A 167 4.55 10.14 11.78
CA LEU A 167 5.07 9.87 10.45
C LEU A 167 3.94 9.65 9.44
N ALA A 168 4.20 10.01 8.18
CA ALA A 168 3.39 9.63 7.04
C ALA A 168 4.29 9.04 5.95
N VAL A 169 3.91 7.90 5.39
CA VAL A 169 4.69 7.23 4.35
C VAL A 169 3.83 7.01 3.12
N LEU A 170 4.36 7.44 1.98
CA LEU A 170 3.82 7.12 0.67
C LEU A 170 4.51 5.86 0.17
N ALA A 171 3.73 4.86 -0.22
CA ALA A 171 4.23 3.61 -0.78
C ALA A 171 3.81 3.49 -2.25
N VAL A 172 4.80 3.29 -3.12
CA VAL A 172 4.63 3.07 -4.55
C VAL A 172 4.98 1.62 -4.86
N LEU A 173 4.00 0.86 -5.31
CA LEU A 173 4.18 -0.51 -5.78
C LEU A 173 4.86 -0.49 -7.16
N ILE A 174 5.81 -1.38 -7.37
CA ILE A 174 6.63 -1.42 -8.60
C ILE A 174 6.45 -2.77 -9.28
N GLU A 175 6.05 -2.76 -10.55
CA GLU A 175 5.96 -3.94 -11.40
C GLU A 175 7.04 -3.93 -12.50
N MET A 176 7.35 -5.11 -12.99
CA MET A 176 8.21 -5.25 -14.17
C MET A 176 7.43 -4.85 -15.43
N GLY A 177 8.07 -4.04 -16.29
CA GLY A 177 7.46 -3.54 -17.52
C GLY A 177 8.47 -2.81 -18.40
N SER A 178 8.13 -1.61 -18.86
CA SER A 178 9.01 -0.77 -19.68
C SER A 178 10.06 -0.06 -18.85
N PHE A 179 11.16 0.35 -19.51
CA PHE A 179 12.19 1.20 -18.90
C PHE A 179 11.59 2.50 -18.35
N ASN A 180 12.00 2.86 -17.14
CA ASN A 180 11.52 4.06 -16.46
C ASN A 180 12.66 5.07 -16.29
N PRO A 181 12.68 6.17 -17.05
CA PRO A 181 13.75 7.15 -16.98
C PRO A 181 13.81 7.90 -15.65
N SER A 182 12.70 8.01 -14.92
CA SER A 182 12.66 8.70 -13.64
C SER A 182 13.31 7.87 -12.53
N TYR A 183 13.08 6.56 -12.51
CA TYR A 183 13.77 5.63 -11.60
C TYR A 183 15.25 5.48 -11.96
N ASP A 184 15.61 5.62 -13.24
CA ASP A 184 17.00 5.57 -13.69
C ASP A 184 17.86 6.71 -13.13
N LYS A 185 17.25 7.83 -12.76
CA LYS A 185 17.93 8.93 -12.05
C LYS A 185 18.51 8.50 -10.69
N ILE A 186 18.03 7.40 -10.13
CA ILE A 186 18.55 6.76 -8.91
C ILE A 186 19.39 5.53 -9.29
N PHE A 187 18.85 4.64 -10.12
CA PHE A 187 19.43 3.32 -10.38
C PHE A 187 20.76 3.37 -11.12
N SER A 188 20.97 4.35 -12.01
CA SER A 188 22.26 4.57 -12.67
C SER A 188 23.42 4.89 -11.70
N HIS A 189 23.11 5.27 -10.45
CA HIS A 189 24.10 5.61 -9.43
C HIS A 189 24.36 4.50 -8.40
N LEU A 190 23.65 3.35 -8.45
CA LEU A 190 23.76 2.27 -7.46
C LEU A 190 25.18 1.74 -7.29
N GLN A 191 25.96 1.69 -8.37
CA GLN A 191 27.37 1.23 -8.32
C GLN A 191 28.28 2.11 -7.46
N HIS A 192 27.92 3.39 -7.25
CA HIS A 192 28.68 4.32 -6.41
C HIS A 192 28.38 4.14 -4.91
N VAL A 193 27.31 3.40 -4.57
CA VAL A 193 26.91 3.12 -3.19
C VAL A 193 26.80 1.61 -2.93
N LYS A 194 27.66 0.85 -3.60
CA LYS A 194 27.66 -0.62 -3.58
C LYS A 194 27.71 -1.20 -2.18
N TYR A 195 28.52 -0.63 -1.29
CA TYR A 195 28.76 -1.16 0.05
C TYR A 195 28.16 -0.27 1.14
N LYS A 196 27.82 -0.88 2.28
CA LYS A 196 27.31 -0.19 3.45
C LYS A 196 28.20 0.97 3.87
N GLY A 197 27.61 2.14 4.04
CA GLY A 197 28.28 3.37 4.45
C GLY A 197 28.82 4.19 3.29
N GLN A 198 28.73 3.70 2.04
CA GLN A 198 29.04 4.52 0.88
C GLN A 198 27.89 5.50 0.58
N GLU A 199 28.27 6.65 0.07
CA GLU A 199 27.37 7.73 -0.29
C GLU A 199 27.85 8.46 -1.54
N VAL A 200 26.93 9.03 -2.28
CA VAL A 200 27.22 9.84 -3.48
C VAL A 200 26.19 10.95 -3.62
N LEU A 201 26.62 12.12 -4.06
CA LEU A 201 25.73 13.20 -4.45
C LEU A 201 25.26 13.00 -5.88
N ILE A 202 23.95 13.04 -6.08
CA ILE A 202 23.32 12.94 -7.40
C ILE A 202 22.54 14.22 -7.70
N PRO A 203 22.35 14.59 -8.98
CA PRO A 203 21.56 15.77 -9.33
C PRO A 203 20.13 15.70 -8.79
N GLY A 204 19.58 16.83 -8.38
CA GLY A 204 18.17 16.95 -8.03
C GLY A 204 17.26 16.63 -9.22
N PHE A 205 16.04 16.19 -8.94
CA PHE A 205 15.02 15.90 -9.95
C PHE A 205 13.62 16.04 -9.34
N ASN A 206 12.60 16.02 -10.16
CA ASN A 206 11.21 16.05 -9.69
C ASN A 206 10.82 14.68 -9.11
N VAL A 207 10.68 14.62 -7.79
CA VAL A 207 10.34 13.36 -7.06
C VAL A 207 8.92 12.89 -7.35
N GLU A 208 8.00 13.79 -7.79
CA GLU A 208 6.66 13.38 -8.24
C GLU A 208 6.69 12.40 -9.43
N GLU A 209 7.75 12.44 -10.25
CA GLU A 209 7.90 11.53 -11.38
C GLU A 209 8.09 10.05 -10.95
N LEU A 210 8.35 9.79 -9.67
CA LEU A 210 8.40 8.44 -9.10
C LEU A 210 7.02 7.91 -8.71
N LEU A 211 5.99 8.78 -8.66
CA LEU A 211 4.63 8.41 -8.31
C LEU A 211 3.89 7.81 -9.53
N PRO A 212 2.83 7.03 -9.33
CA PRO A 212 2.06 6.47 -10.42
C PRO A 212 1.22 7.55 -11.15
N GLU A 213 0.73 7.23 -12.35
CA GLU A 213 -0.05 8.13 -13.20
C GLU A 213 -1.31 8.71 -12.53
N ARG A 214 -1.95 7.96 -11.62
CA ARG A 214 -3.16 8.38 -10.89
C ARG A 214 -2.93 8.40 -9.40
N PRO A 215 -2.16 9.34 -8.85
CA PRO A 215 -1.83 9.40 -7.43
C PRO A 215 -3.03 9.75 -6.54
N ALA A 216 -4.17 10.13 -7.12
CA ALA A 216 -5.43 10.33 -6.41
C ALA A 216 -6.10 9.03 -5.97
N GLU A 217 -5.70 7.87 -6.53
CA GLU A 217 -6.23 6.56 -6.18
C GLU A 217 -5.26 5.85 -5.22
N TYR A 218 -5.67 5.69 -3.95
CA TYR A 218 -4.82 5.13 -2.92
C TYR A 218 -5.58 4.43 -1.81
N TYR A 219 -4.87 3.59 -1.07
CA TYR A 219 -5.26 2.98 0.20
C TYR A 219 -4.68 3.81 1.34
N ARG A 220 -5.46 4.04 2.38
CA ARG A 220 -5.07 4.78 3.58
C ARG A 220 -5.32 3.95 4.83
N TYR A 221 -4.29 3.75 5.66
CA TYR A 221 -4.46 3.06 6.95
C TYR A 221 -3.44 3.53 7.98
N ARG A 222 -3.71 3.25 9.26
CA ARG A 222 -2.78 3.48 10.36
C ARG A 222 -1.98 2.23 10.63
N GLY A 223 -0.66 2.34 10.64
CA GLY A 223 0.25 1.23 10.82
C GLY A 223 1.57 1.62 11.48
N SER A 224 2.57 0.81 11.26
CA SER A 224 3.89 0.96 11.88
C SER A 224 4.99 1.23 10.87
N LEU A 225 6.19 1.55 11.36
CA LEU A 225 7.41 1.35 10.60
C LEU A 225 7.55 -0.15 10.26
N THR A 226 8.01 -0.46 9.07
CA THR A 226 8.26 -1.84 8.61
C THR A 226 9.63 -2.37 9.04
N THR A 227 10.46 -1.52 9.60
CA THR A 227 11.78 -1.87 10.15
C THR A 227 11.85 -1.53 11.64
N PRO A 228 12.72 -2.19 12.41
CA PRO A 228 12.95 -1.81 13.81
C PRO A 228 13.19 -0.31 13.99
N PRO A 229 12.54 0.32 14.98
CA PRO A 229 11.83 -0.27 16.12
C PRO A 229 10.35 -0.65 15.89
N CYS A 230 9.80 -0.59 14.67
CA CYS A 230 8.44 -0.95 14.29
C CYS A 230 7.35 -0.18 15.07
N ASN A 231 7.61 1.07 15.41
CA ASN A 231 6.65 1.90 16.16
C ASN A 231 5.35 2.10 15.35
N PRO A 232 4.16 1.95 15.98
CA PRO A 232 2.87 2.12 15.33
C PRO A 232 2.48 3.60 15.17
N THR A 233 3.28 4.36 14.44
CA THR A 233 3.26 5.83 14.37
C THR A 233 3.01 6.37 12.96
N VAL A 234 2.70 5.47 12.01
CA VAL A 234 2.68 5.80 10.58
C VAL A 234 1.25 5.90 10.03
N ILE A 235 0.97 6.99 9.33
CA ILE A 235 -0.15 7.10 8.40
C ILE A 235 0.37 6.61 7.04
N TRP A 236 -0.14 5.47 6.59
CA TRP A 236 0.21 4.88 5.30
C TRP A 236 -0.71 5.38 4.19
N THR A 237 -0.11 5.76 3.08
CA THR A 237 -0.78 5.97 1.78
C THR A 237 -0.12 5.05 0.77
N VAL A 238 -0.79 3.96 0.41
CA VAL A 238 -0.30 3.02 -0.61
C VAL A 238 -1.04 3.33 -1.91
N PHE A 239 -0.33 3.73 -2.95
CA PHE A 239 -0.95 4.04 -4.23
C PHE A 239 -1.51 2.79 -4.89
N ARG A 240 -2.72 2.92 -5.46
CA ARG A 240 -3.43 1.80 -6.10
C ARG A 240 -2.72 1.25 -7.33
N ASN A 241 -2.23 2.16 -8.16
CA ASN A 241 -1.63 1.80 -9.44
C ASN A 241 -0.13 1.60 -9.24
N PRO A 242 0.46 0.50 -9.73
CA PRO A 242 1.90 0.35 -9.72
C PRO A 242 2.55 1.26 -10.76
N VAL A 243 3.82 1.56 -10.55
CA VAL A 243 4.74 2.04 -11.59
C VAL A 243 5.47 0.87 -12.21
N HIS A 244 6.02 1.06 -13.42
CA HIS A 244 6.75 0.03 -14.12
C HIS A 244 8.22 0.41 -14.23
N ILE A 245 9.11 -0.61 -14.11
CA ILE A 245 10.53 -0.52 -14.39
C ILE A 245 10.93 -1.67 -15.31
N SER A 246 12.03 -1.53 -16.07
CA SER A 246 12.48 -2.62 -16.92
C SER A 246 13.13 -3.76 -16.13
N GLN A 247 13.26 -4.91 -16.78
CA GLN A 247 13.95 -6.06 -16.20
C GLN A 247 15.39 -5.73 -15.84
N GLU A 248 16.10 -4.95 -16.67
CA GLU A 248 17.47 -4.52 -16.42
C GLU A 248 17.56 -3.59 -15.21
N GLN A 249 16.59 -2.70 -15.02
CA GLN A 249 16.52 -1.82 -13.86
C GLN A 249 16.27 -2.63 -12.57
N LEU A 250 15.36 -3.60 -12.61
CA LEU A 250 15.12 -4.49 -11.47
C LEU A 250 16.38 -5.31 -11.15
N LEU A 251 17.01 -5.90 -12.16
CA LEU A 251 18.24 -6.65 -12.00
C LEU A 251 19.38 -5.81 -11.41
N ALA A 252 19.50 -4.54 -11.83
CA ALA A 252 20.49 -3.62 -11.25
C ALA A 252 20.24 -3.42 -9.75
N LEU A 253 18.97 -3.27 -9.33
CA LEU A 253 18.60 -3.14 -7.91
C LEU A 253 18.93 -4.42 -7.11
N GLU A 254 18.66 -5.59 -7.68
CA GLU A 254 18.87 -6.90 -7.05
C GLU A 254 20.36 -7.31 -6.94
N THR A 255 21.24 -6.74 -7.77
CA THR A 255 22.63 -7.21 -7.86
C THR A 255 23.70 -6.18 -7.50
N ALA A 256 23.34 -4.88 -7.45
CA ALA A 256 24.35 -3.83 -7.31
C ALA A 256 24.85 -3.65 -5.87
N LEU A 257 24.06 -4.03 -4.86
CA LEU A 257 24.24 -3.56 -3.48
C LEU A 257 24.60 -4.69 -2.51
N TYR A 258 25.38 -4.33 -1.49
CA TYR A 258 25.77 -5.20 -0.38
C TYR A 258 25.31 -4.59 0.96
N CYS A 259 24.84 -5.42 1.88
CA CYS A 259 24.49 -4.98 3.25
C CYS A 259 25.70 -4.90 4.18
N THR A 260 26.89 -5.26 3.71
CA THR A 260 28.17 -5.22 4.42
C THR A 260 29.08 -4.10 3.91
N ARG A 261 30.08 -3.74 4.68
CA ARG A 261 31.13 -2.79 4.26
C ARG A 261 32.05 -3.42 3.21
N MET A 262 32.80 -2.59 2.50
CA MET A 262 33.74 -3.04 1.45
C MET A 262 34.88 -3.93 1.98
N ASP A 263 35.28 -3.70 3.23
CA ASP A 263 36.35 -4.44 3.93
C ASP A 263 35.85 -5.62 4.75
N ASP A 264 34.56 -5.94 4.70
CA ASP A 264 33.99 -7.09 5.41
C ASP A 264 34.52 -8.39 4.81
N PRO A 265 35.12 -9.32 5.59
CA PRO A 265 35.63 -10.58 5.11
C PRO A 265 34.56 -11.56 4.58
N ALA A 266 33.29 -11.29 4.91
CA ALA A 266 32.14 -12.09 4.48
C ALA A 266 31.08 -11.18 3.85
N PRO A 267 31.31 -10.69 2.61
CA PRO A 267 30.38 -9.79 1.94
C PRO A 267 29.02 -10.48 1.73
N ARG A 268 27.94 -9.74 2.00
CA ARG A 268 26.56 -10.21 1.83
C ARG A 268 25.80 -9.26 0.93
N GLU A 269 25.20 -9.81 -0.10
CA GLU A 269 24.32 -9.08 -1.01
C GLU A 269 23.12 -8.50 -0.27
N MET A 270 22.65 -7.34 -0.72
CA MET A 270 21.43 -6.70 -0.23
C MET A 270 20.26 -7.14 -1.09
N VAL A 271 19.61 -8.22 -0.68
CA VAL A 271 18.47 -8.84 -1.35
C VAL A 271 17.41 -9.20 -0.31
N LYS A 272 16.15 -9.35 -0.75
CA LYS A 272 15.02 -9.69 0.13
C LYS A 272 14.94 -8.78 1.36
N ASN A 273 15.13 -7.50 1.14
CA ASN A 273 15.14 -6.47 2.20
C ASN A 273 13.73 -5.93 2.47
N PHE A 274 12.76 -6.82 2.60
CA PHE A 274 11.36 -6.50 2.91
C PHE A 274 10.85 -7.33 4.10
N ARG A 275 9.93 -6.77 4.84
CA ARG A 275 9.24 -7.44 5.95
C ARG A 275 8.06 -8.22 5.42
N GLN A 276 7.77 -9.39 5.99
CA GLN A 276 6.57 -10.15 5.67
C GLN A 276 5.29 -9.41 6.10
N VAL A 277 4.19 -9.71 5.41
CA VAL A 277 2.86 -9.21 5.74
C VAL A 277 2.49 -9.57 7.17
N GLN A 278 2.00 -8.59 7.93
CA GLN A 278 1.64 -8.70 9.33
C GLN A 278 0.13 -8.94 9.50
N LYS A 279 -0.26 -9.36 10.70
CA LYS A 279 -1.67 -9.55 11.05
C LYS A 279 -2.43 -8.22 10.92
N PHE A 280 -3.66 -8.33 10.45
CA PHE A 280 -4.48 -7.17 10.16
C PHE A 280 -4.98 -6.43 11.42
N ASP A 281 -5.20 -7.14 12.55
CA ASP A 281 -5.65 -6.61 13.84
C ASP A 281 -6.97 -5.81 13.76
N GLU A 282 -7.92 -6.23 12.90
CA GLU A 282 -9.26 -5.65 12.73
C GLU A 282 -9.26 -4.13 12.37
N ARG A 283 -8.19 -3.63 11.79
CA ARG A 283 -8.08 -2.24 11.32
C ARG A 283 -8.97 -2.00 10.09
N LEU A 284 -9.39 -0.76 9.89
CA LEU A 284 -10.00 -0.34 8.63
C LEU A 284 -8.92 0.19 7.69
N VAL A 285 -9.03 -0.18 6.41
CA VAL A 285 -8.30 0.42 5.31
C VAL A 285 -9.29 1.22 4.48
N TYR A 286 -9.06 2.51 4.39
CA TYR A 286 -9.88 3.40 3.59
C TYR A 286 -9.34 3.48 2.17
N ILE A 287 -10.24 3.60 1.18
CA ILE A 287 -9.86 3.77 -0.23
C ILE A 287 -10.49 5.05 -0.78
N SER A 288 -9.70 5.78 -1.58
CA SER A 288 -10.11 7.01 -2.26
C SER A 288 -10.84 6.76 -3.58
N PHE A 289 -10.98 5.52 -4.00
CA PHE A 289 -11.53 5.12 -5.30
C PHE A 289 -12.66 4.11 -5.14
N GLN A 290 -13.62 4.13 -6.06
CA GLN A 290 -14.72 3.16 -6.05
C GLN A 290 -14.30 1.84 -6.69
N GLN A 291 -14.47 0.74 -5.97
CA GLN A 291 -14.24 -0.59 -6.51
C GLN A 291 -15.44 -1.02 -7.38
N GLY A 292 -15.20 -1.13 -8.70
CA GLY A 292 -15.97 -2.00 -9.60
C GLY A 292 -17.51 -1.94 -9.65
N ILE A 293 -18.18 -1.08 -8.87
CA ILE A 293 -19.66 -0.96 -8.87
C ILE A 293 -20.15 -0.59 -10.27
N VAL A 294 -19.42 0.23 -11.00
CA VAL A 294 -19.78 0.65 -12.36
C VAL A 294 -19.84 -0.54 -13.32
N LEU A 295 -18.89 -1.48 -13.21
CA LEU A 295 -18.87 -2.67 -14.07
C LEU A 295 -20.03 -3.63 -13.73
N SER A 296 -20.33 -3.82 -12.45
CA SER A 296 -21.44 -4.68 -12.01
C SER A 296 -22.81 -4.10 -12.40
N VAL A 297 -23.00 -2.79 -12.28
CA VAL A 297 -24.24 -2.11 -12.70
C VAL A 297 -24.37 -2.13 -14.22
N ALA A 298 -23.29 -1.93 -14.97
CA ALA A 298 -23.29 -2.03 -16.44
C ALA A 298 -23.62 -3.45 -16.91
N LEU A 299 -23.02 -4.49 -16.31
CA LEU A 299 -23.32 -5.89 -16.61
C LEU A 299 -24.76 -6.26 -16.26
N ALA A 300 -25.27 -5.83 -15.12
CA ALA A 300 -26.67 -6.04 -14.73
C ALA A 300 -27.63 -5.33 -15.68
N GLY A 301 -27.32 -4.12 -16.14
CA GLY A 301 -28.07 -3.38 -17.15
C GLY A 301 -28.12 -4.09 -18.49
N VAL A 302 -26.96 -4.55 -19.00
CA VAL A 302 -26.87 -5.33 -20.25
C VAL A 302 -27.68 -6.63 -20.15
N LEU A 303 -27.54 -7.35 -19.03
CA LEU A 303 -28.30 -8.59 -18.80
C LEU A 303 -29.82 -8.33 -18.77
N GLY A 304 -30.26 -7.27 -18.10
CA GLY A 304 -31.65 -6.83 -18.08
C GLY A 304 -32.21 -6.53 -19.48
N ILE A 305 -31.44 -5.80 -20.30
CA ILE A 305 -31.83 -5.51 -21.69
C ILE A 305 -31.92 -6.80 -22.53
N CYS A 306 -30.97 -7.72 -22.39
CA CYS A 306 -31.01 -9.02 -23.08
C CYS A 306 -32.24 -9.85 -22.71
N ILE A 307 -32.61 -9.86 -21.42
CA ILE A 307 -33.82 -10.56 -20.94
C ILE A 307 -35.07 -9.92 -21.55
N ILE A 308 -35.21 -8.60 -21.56
CA ILE A 308 -36.34 -7.86 -22.12
C ILE A 308 -36.48 -8.17 -23.64
N LEU A 309 -35.36 -8.16 -24.38
CA LEU A 309 -35.34 -8.49 -25.78
C LEU A 309 -35.77 -9.95 -26.04
N ALA A 310 -35.24 -10.90 -25.26
CA ALA A 310 -35.60 -12.32 -25.39
C ALA A 310 -37.11 -12.56 -25.14
N VAL A 311 -37.65 -11.95 -24.06
CA VAL A 311 -39.08 -12.02 -23.74
C VAL A 311 -39.93 -11.37 -24.87
N SER A 312 -39.51 -10.22 -25.37
CA SER A 312 -40.21 -9.51 -26.46
C SER A 312 -40.24 -10.36 -27.75
N ILE A 313 -39.11 -10.97 -28.13
CA ILE A 313 -39.04 -11.88 -29.27
C ILE A 313 -39.92 -13.12 -29.08
N TRP A 314 -39.92 -13.69 -27.84
CA TRP A 314 -40.76 -14.85 -27.53
C TRP A 314 -42.25 -14.51 -27.60
N LEU A 315 -42.69 -13.37 -27.08
CA LEU A 315 -44.07 -12.89 -27.17
C LEU A 315 -44.48 -12.62 -28.63
N PHE A 316 -43.60 -12.00 -29.40
CA PHE A 316 -43.85 -11.75 -30.81
C PHE A 316 -44.03 -13.06 -31.65
N ARG A 317 -43.14 -14.04 -31.41
CA ARG A 317 -43.22 -15.37 -31.99
C ARG A 317 -44.50 -16.10 -31.59
N ARG A 318 -44.87 -16.03 -30.31
CA ARG A 318 -46.13 -16.62 -29.81
C ARG A 318 -47.37 -16.01 -30.48
N LYS A 319 -47.41 -14.67 -30.61
CA LYS A 319 -48.50 -13.94 -31.25
C LYS A 319 -48.62 -14.29 -32.77
N LYS A 320 -47.48 -14.50 -33.43
CA LYS A 320 -47.43 -14.92 -34.83
C LYS A 320 -47.89 -16.39 -35.04
N SER A 321 -47.61 -17.27 -34.09
CA SER A 321 -48.07 -18.66 -34.07
C SER A 321 -49.57 -18.77 -33.91
N ILE A 322 -50.17 -17.97 -33.03
CA ILE A 322 -51.62 -17.94 -32.79
C ILE A 322 -52.36 -17.45 -34.03
N LYS A 323 -51.87 -16.38 -34.70
CA LYS A 323 -52.48 -15.90 -35.96
C LYS A 323 -52.39 -16.92 -37.12
N LYS A 324 -51.43 -17.84 -37.11
CA LYS A 324 -51.26 -18.88 -38.15
C LYS A 324 -52.21 -20.09 -37.88
N GLY A 325 -52.69 -20.26 -36.63
CA GLY A 325 -53.69 -21.28 -36.25
C GLY A 325 -55.12 -20.94 -36.66
N ASP A 326 -55.52 -19.66 -36.67
CA ASP A 326 -56.86 -19.20 -37.03
C ASP A 326 -57.13 -19.18 -38.53
N ASN A 327 -56.12 -19.34 -39.40
CA ASN A 327 -56.28 -19.37 -40.86
C ASN A 327 -56.35 -20.78 -41.47
N LYS A 328 -56.56 -21.84 -40.67
CA LYS A 328 -56.95 -23.12 -41.23
C LYS A 328 -58.46 -23.07 -41.53
N GLY A 329 -58.78 -22.58 -42.73
CA GLY A 329 -60.10 -22.53 -43.22
C GLY A 329 -60.78 -23.88 -43.12
N VAL A 330 -62.00 -23.92 -42.65
CA VAL A 330 -62.90 -25.08 -42.69
C VAL A 330 -63.19 -25.39 -44.15
N ILE A 331 -62.66 -26.49 -44.67
CA ILE A 331 -63.00 -26.98 -46.00
C ILE A 331 -64.36 -27.67 -45.89
N TYR A 332 -65.42 -26.99 -46.37
CA TYR A 332 -66.76 -27.57 -46.56
C TYR A 332 -66.70 -28.56 -47.68
N LYS A 333 -66.93 -29.86 -47.39
CA LYS A 333 -67.26 -30.86 -48.42
C LYS A 333 -68.79 -30.86 -48.66
N PRO A 334 -69.29 -30.57 -49.89
CA PRO A 334 -70.72 -30.67 -50.13
C PRO A 334 -71.20 -32.13 -50.14
N ALA A 335 -72.36 -32.41 -49.49
CA ALA A 335 -73.02 -33.73 -49.52
C ALA A 335 -73.54 -34.08 -50.88
N ILE A 336 -73.09 -35.20 -51.37
CA ILE A 336 -73.60 -35.78 -52.63
C ILE A 336 -74.99 -36.40 -52.37
N ARG A 337 -76.07 -35.86 -53.03
CA ARG A 337 -77.44 -36.38 -53.01
C ARG A 337 -77.48 -37.60 -53.90
N LYS A 338 -77.77 -38.78 -53.42
CA LYS A 338 -78.11 -39.98 -54.20
C LYS A 338 -79.54 -39.82 -54.64
N GLU A 339 -79.74 -39.75 -55.94
CA GLU A 339 -81.04 -39.98 -56.62
C GLU A 339 -81.29 -41.49 -56.63
N THR A 340 -82.37 -41.92 -56.05
CA THR A 340 -82.93 -43.26 -56.25
C THR A 340 -83.86 -43.22 -57.48
N GLU A 341 -83.46 -43.94 -58.50
CA GLU A 341 -84.39 -44.29 -59.64
C GLU A 341 -85.21 -45.49 -59.15
N ASP A 342 -86.51 -45.20 -59.05
CA ASP A 342 -87.53 -46.28 -59.06
C ASP A 342 -87.97 -46.55 -60.47
N HIS A 343 -87.82 -47.81 -60.88
CA HIS A 343 -88.55 -48.33 -62.07
C HIS A 343 -89.70 -49.21 -61.58
N ALA A 344 -90.88 -48.92 -62.21
CA ALA A 344 -92.11 -49.67 -62.19
C ALA A 344 -92.03 -51.05 -62.84
#